data_4a6fa39e1a97218a8833e16dfb9e0fb8
#
_entry.id   4a6fa39e1a97218a8833e16dfb9e0fb8
#
_cell.length_a   1.000
_cell.length_b   1.000
_cell.length_c   1.000
_cell.angle_alpha   90.00
_cell.angle_beta   90.00
_cell.angle_gamma   90.00
#
_symmetry.space_group_name_H-M   'P 1'
#
loop_
_entity.id
_entity.type
_entity.pdbx_description
1 polymer ?
#
loop_
_entity_poly.entity_id
_entity_poly.type
_entity_poly.pdbx_seq_one_letter_code
_entity_poly.pdbx_strand_id
1 'polypeptide(L)'
;MIEDLFYNLSQRLWNENDLSDVTWAMTQTSDKFMAEFIRFFFPKEEFDEIDLIREYAQGNCRPDFYFKRGKEVYLIECKIGDVNQHFDDYIKEFKIPHKRLGYITNYTLNKPGFTVKTWTELYKHLQKHIPREEAPLWNGYLVYLKQVCNIYIPTKPMNTKGMYSLYEFYRSLDSVFSQDTSVFSSRPYEKNDMQETNFGGNRKHGKPNSGLMGKYFQIDFKGKGMPKTSWGWMGVYFHKEKPEICIGFSNEDGWGLPVYKKLKPVLNHVCKGIRYEDPYEEEGAIWFDFASTDEFDKMKKPELQIELLSSFFSEVMENIAKCLTC
;
A
#
# COMPACT_ATOMS: atom_id res chain seq x y z
N MET A 1 10.22 -17.32 6.68
CA MET A 1 9.83 -17.58 8.11
C MET A 1 10.00 -16.34 9.02
N ILE A 2 11.17 -15.75 9.21
CA ILE A 2 11.31 -14.50 10.02
C ILE A 2 10.72 -13.30 9.26
N GLU A 3 10.94 -13.20 7.98
CA GLU A 3 10.34 -12.16 7.12
C GLU A 3 8.81 -12.22 7.15
N ASP A 4 8.22 -13.42 7.11
CA ASP A 4 6.76 -13.60 7.23
C ASP A 4 6.24 -13.14 8.60
N LEU A 5 7.00 -13.37 9.69
CA LEU A 5 6.65 -12.86 11.01
C LEU A 5 6.54 -11.33 10.99
N PHE A 6 7.56 -10.65 10.49
CA PHE A 6 7.57 -9.20 10.43
C PHE A 6 6.53 -8.62 9.47
N TYR A 7 6.27 -9.31 8.34
CA TYR A 7 5.15 -8.96 7.47
C TYR A 7 3.82 -9.05 8.22
N ASN A 8 3.56 -10.15 8.92
CA ASN A 8 2.34 -10.32 9.72
C ASN A 8 2.23 -9.31 10.88
N LEU A 9 3.35 -8.94 11.50
CA LEU A 9 3.38 -7.86 12.50
C LEU A 9 2.95 -6.53 11.89
N SER A 10 3.41 -6.18 10.69
CA SER A 10 3.05 -4.93 10.03
C SER A 10 1.55 -4.79 9.71
N GLN A 11 0.81 -5.92 9.67
CA GLN A 11 -0.63 -5.91 9.48
C GLN A 11 -1.41 -5.53 10.75
N ARG A 12 -0.77 -5.54 11.91
CA ARG A 12 -1.38 -5.28 13.22
C ARG A 12 -0.74 -4.12 13.96
N LEU A 13 0.57 -3.98 13.84
CA LEU A 13 1.41 -2.98 14.49
C LEU A 13 1.88 -1.99 13.44
N TRP A 14 1.09 -0.95 13.17
CA TRP A 14 1.31 -0.04 12.04
C TRP A 14 1.24 1.44 12.39
N ASN A 15 0.82 1.79 13.61
CA ASN A 15 0.82 3.18 14.05
C ASN A 15 2.22 3.63 14.49
N GLU A 16 2.37 4.89 14.83
CA GLU A 16 3.62 5.51 15.20
C GLU A 16 4.26 4.89 16.45
N ASN A 17 3.45 4.63 17.48
CA ASN A 17 3.93 4.00 18.69
C ASN A 17 4.38 2.55 18.42
N ASP A 18 3.60 1.79 17.65
CA ASP A 18 3.96 0.42 17.27
C ASP A 18 5.30 0.37 16.53
N LEU A 19 5.52 1.33 15.60
CA LEU A 19 6.77 1.41 14.85
C LEU A 19 7.96 1.69 15.79
N SER A 20 7.79 2.62 16.71
CA SER A 20 8.81 2.93 17.71
C SER A 20 9.08 1.74 18.64
N ASP A 21 8.04 0.98 19.06
CA ASP A 21 8.16 -0.20 19.90
C ASP A 21 8.89 -1.35 19.17
N VAL A 22 8.54 -1.63 17.90
CA VAL A 22 9.23 -2.65 17.09
C VAL A 22 10.68 -2.23 16.84
N THR A 23 10.94 -0.94 16.57
CA THR A 23 12.29 -0.41 16.39
C THR A 23 13.11 -0.57 17.69
N TRP A 24 12.51 -0.25 18.84
CA TRP A 24 13.14 -0.45 20.15
C TRP A 24 13.44 -1.93 20.39
N ALA A 25 12.50 -2.83 20.14
CA ALA A 25 12.74 -4.27 20.27
C ALA A 25 13.92 -4.75 19.42
N MET A 26 14.09 -4.21 18.21
CA MET A 26 15.24 -4.49 17.38
C MET A 26 16.55 -4.02 18.01
N THR A 27 16.57 -2.83 18.63
CA THR A 27 17.77 -2.33 19.33
C THR A 27 18.12 -3.15 20.57
N GLN A 28 17.14 -3.76 21.24
CA GLN A 28 17.36 -4.64 22.39
C GLN A 28 17.79 -6.05 21.98
N THR A 29 17.53 -6.44 20.73
CA THR A 29 17.84 -7.79 20.22
C THR A 29 19.20 -7.85 19.54
N SER A 30 19.68 -6.73 18.98
CA SER A 30 20.93 -6.65 18.21
C SER A 30 21.71 -5.37 18.55
N ASP A 31 22.85 -5.52 19.21
CA ASP A 31 23.78 -4.41 19.51
C ASP A 31 24.27 -3.73 18.21
N LYS A 32 24.45 -4.52 17.14
CA LYS A 32 24.83 -4.00 15.83
C LYS A 32 23.72 -3.13 15.23
N PHE A 33 22.47 -3.56 15.36
CA PHE A 33 21.32 -2.77 14.92
C PHE A 33 21.24 -1.47 15.71
N MET A 34 21.36 -1.53 17.02
CA MET A 34 21.37 -0.35 17.90
C MET A 34 22.47 0.63 17.47
N ALA A 35 23.69 0.15 17.27
CA ALA A 35 24.81 0.98 16.86
C ALA A 35 24.55 1.67 15.51
N GLU A 36 24.03 0.95 14.51
CA GLU A 36 23.72 1.52 13.20
C GLU A 36 22.52 2.47 13.24
N PHE A 37 21.50 2.19 14.05
CA PHE A 37 20.36 3.07 14.26
C PHE A 37 20.82 4.41 14.85
N ILE A 38 21.66 4.41 15.87
CA ILE A 38 22.18 5.63 16.50
C ILE A 38 23.15 6.35 15.57
N ARG A 39 24.05 5.64 14.91
CA ARG A 39 24.99 6.22 13.91
C ARG A 39 24.27 6.91 12.77
N PHE A 40 23.11 6.43 12.38
CA PHE A 40 22.29 7.07 11.35
C PHE A 40 21.89 8.51 11.71
N PHE A 41 21.57 8.77 12.98
CA PHE A 41 21.23 10.12 13.45
C PHE A 41 22.47 10.94 13.82
N PHE A 42 23.46 10.29 14.44
CA PHE A 42 24.62 10.96 15.04
C PHE A 42 25.95 10.40 14.50
N PRO A 43 26.22 10.54 13.20
CA PRO A 43 27.35 9.86 12.53
C PRO A 43 28.74 10.37 12.93
N LYS A 44 28.83 11.48 13.64
CA LYS A 44 30.10 12.09 14.11
C LYS A 44 30.39 11.76 15.58
N GLU A 45 29.51 11.06 16.22
CA GLU A 45 29.62 10.72 17.63
C GLU A 45 30.00 9.25 17.77
N GLU A 46 30.92 8.97 18.68
CA GLU A 46 31.28 7.60 19.08
C GLU A 46 30.59 7.27 20.40
N PHE A 47 30.01 6.09 20.46
CA PHE A 47 29.28 5.61 21.64
C PHE A 47 29.83 4.24 22.02
N ASP A 48 30.38 4.12 23.22
CA ASP A 48 30.95 2.85 23.71
C ASP A 48 29.87 1.93 24.29
N GLU A 49 29.07 2.47 25.21
CA GLU A 49 27.92 1.77 25.81
C GLU A 49 26.71 2.69 25.77
N ILE A 50 25.59 2.16 25.29
CA ILE A 50 24.35 2.90 25.16
C ILE A 50 23.24 2.13 25.86
N ASP A 51 22.61 2.82 26.83
CA ASP A 51 21.33 2.39 27.37
C ASP A 51 20.23 3.22 26.69
N LEU A 52 19.58 2.62 25.69
CA LEU A 52 18.51 3.25 24.95
C LEU A 52 17.18 3.01 25.64
N ILE A 53 16.59 4.07 26.16
CA ILE A 53 15.32 4.04 26.88
C ILE A 53 14.18 4.46 25.97
N ARG A 54 13.14 3.64 25.92
CA ARG A 54 11.90 3.93 25.22
C ARG A 54 10.99 4.82 26.08
N GLU A 55 10.49 5.92 25.51
CA GLU A 55 9.48 6.80 26.16
C GLU A 55 9.92 7.37 27.53
N TYR A 56 11.14 7.90 27.62
CA TYR A 56 11.59 8.54 28.85
C TYR A 56 10.84 9.86 29.11
N ALA A 57 10.03 9.88 30.16
CA ALA A 57 9.22 11.04 30.52
C ALA A 57 10.01 12.04 31.38
N GLN A 58 10.04 13.32 30.98
CA GLN A 58 10.56 14.44 31.73
C GLN A 58 9.65 15.66 31.55
N GLY A 59 9.10 16.20 32.63
CA GLY A 59 8.08 17.26 32.55
C GLY A 59 6.88 16.84 31.73
N ASN A 60 6.55 17.65 30.72
CA ASN A 60 5.47 17.34 29.76
C ASN A 60 5.99 16.68 28.46
N CYS A 61 7.26 16.31 28.42
CA CYS A 61 7.90 15.75 27.24
C CYS A 61 8.16 14.25 27.39
N ARG A 62 7.94 13.49 26.32
CA ARG A 62 8.18 12.05 26.25
C ARG A 62 8.66 11.68 24.86
N PRO A 63 9.97 11.86 24.57
CA PRO A 63 10.55 11.45 23.29
C PRO A 63 10.47 9.93 23.11
N ASP A 64 10.40 9.49 21.87
CA ASP A 64 10.36 8.06 21.55
C ASP A 64 11.59 7.33 22.04
N PHE A 65 12.78 7.91 21.87
CA PHE A 65 14.03 7.33 22.37
C PHE A 65 14.87 8.36 23.08
N TYR A 66 15.42 7.93 24.19
CA TYR A 66 16.32 8.68 25.04
C TYR A 66 17.55 7.86 25.38
N PHE A 67 18.74 8.46 25.31
CA PHE A 67 19.98 7.84 25.78
C PHE A 67 21.00 8.88 26.21
N LYS A 68 22.04 8.42 26.90
CA LYS A 68 23.14 9.27 27.41
C LYS A 68 24.49 8.80 26.91
N ARG A 69 25.39 9.80 26.73
CA ARG A 69 26.83 9.59 26.68
C ARG A 69 27.49 10.45 27.78
N GLY A 70 27.85 9.83 28.86
CA GLY A 70 28.29 10.54 30.06
C GLY A 70 27.20 11.48 30.59
N LYS A 71 27.45 12.80 30.54
CA LYS A 71 26.46 13.81 30.95
C LYS A 71 25.60 14.33 29.79
N GLU A 72 25.90 13.92 28.59
CA GLU A 72 25.23 14.39 27.38
C GLU A 72 23.99 13.56 27.09
N VAL A 73 22.85 14.23 26.89
CA VAL A 73 21.56 13.62 26.57
C VAL A 73 21.31 13.72 25.08
N TYR A 74 20.81 12.64 24.49
CA TYR A 74 20.41 12.53 23.08
C TYR A 74 18.97 12.03 23.01
N LEU A 75 18.20 12.57 22.09
CA LEU A 75 16.81 12.21 21.87
C LEU A 75 16.58 11.85 20.40
N ILE A 76 15.64 10.93 20.17
CA ILE A 76 15.12 10.65 18.83
C ILE A 76 13.60 10.64 18.92
N GLU A 77 12.96 11.34 18.02
CA GLU A 77 11.51 11.39 17.86
C GLU A 77 11.11 10.80 16.51
N CYS A 78 10.11 9.93 16.53
CA CYS A 78 9.59 9.21 15.37
C CYS A 78 8.22 9.72 14.98
N LYS A 79 7.98 9.94 13.68
CA LYS A 79 6.69 10.35 13.14
C LYS A 79 6.39 9.58 11.86
N ILE A 80 5.13 9.17 11.66
CA ILE A 80 4.67 8.57 10.41
C ILE A 80 3.85 9.57 9.61
N GLY A 81 2.79 10.11 10.18
CA GLY A 81 1.83 10.96 9.47
C GLY A 81 1.49 12.25 10.22
N ASP A 82 1.95 12.42 11.44
CA ASP A 82 1.72 13.61 12.23
C ASP A 82 2.70 14.72 11.83
N VAL A 83 2.16 15.93 11.65
CA VAL A 83 2.94 17.15 11.36
C VAL A 83 3.26 17.95 12.62
N ASN A 84 2.75 17.53 13.78
CA ASN A 84 3.03 18.21 15.04
C ASN A 84 4.49 18.03 15.44
N GLN A 85 5.18 19.13 15.64
CA GLN A 85 6.61 19.18 15.91
C GLN A 85 6.84 19.74 17.31
N HIS A 86 7.40 18.91 18.20
CA HIS A 86 7.73 19.28 19.58
C HIS A 86 9.20 19.62 19.78
N PHE A 87 9.89 20.08 18.74
CA PHE A 87 11.33 20.35 18.78
C PHE A 87 11.74 21.30 19.89
N ASP A 88 11.06 22.43 20.00
CA ASP A 88 11.43 23.50 20.94
C ASP A 88 11.11 23.07 22.38
N ASP A 89 10.06 22.30 22.57
CA ASP A 89 9.69 21.75 23.88
C ASP A 89 10.74 20.77 24.38
N TYR A 90 11.19 19.84 23.53
CA TYR A 90 12.27 18.90 23.87
C TYR A 90 13.59 19.60 24.16
N ILE A 91 14.00 20.57 23.34
CA ILE A 91 15.22 21.35 23.56
C ILE A 91 15.18 22.08 24.90
N LYS A 92 14.05 22.72 25.21
CA LYS A 92 13.86 23.47 26.47
C LYS A 92 13.83 22.54 27.67
N GLU A 93 13.07 21.47 27.63
CA GLU A 93 12.85 20.57 28.76
C GLU A 93 14.12 19.78 29.11
N PHE A 94 14.77 19.18 28.10
CA PHE A 94 15.97 18.37 28.28
C PHE A 94 17.28 19.20 28.29
N LYS A 95 17.20 20.49 28.02
CA LYS A 95 18.35 21.42 27.97
C LYS A 95 19.48 20.94 27.05
N ILE A 96 19.11 20.42 25.88
CA ILE A 96 20.03 19.88 24.91
C ILE A 96 20.23 20.83 23.71
N PRO A 97 21.37 20.82 23.04
CA PRO A 97 21.54 21.54 21.79
C PRO A 97 20.77 20.82 20.65
N HIS A 98 20.34 21.58 19.65
CA HIS A 98 19.57 21.10 18.48
C HIS A 98 20.18 19.86 17.82
N LYS A 99 21.51 19.79 17.70
CA LYS A 99 22.22 18.65 17.07
C LYS A 99 22.09 17.31 17.81
N ARG A 100 21.54 17.30 19.04
CA ARG A 100 21.30 16.09 19.85
C ARG A 100 19.85 15.64 19.84
N LEU A 101 19.02 16.30 19.05
CA LEU A 101 17.66 15.85 18.75
C LEU A 101 17.61 15.32 17.32
N GLY A 102 17.48 14.00 17.19
CA GLY A 102 17.17 13.31 15.95
C GLY A 102 15.65 13.28 15.72
N TYR A 103 15.23 13.45 14.48
CA TYR A 103 13.82 13.40 14.10
C TYR A 103 13.68 12.59 12.83
N ILE A 104 12.73 11.64 12.78
CA ILE A 104 12.51 10.80 11.62
C ILE A 104 11.04 10.80 11.21
N THR A 105 10.79 10.98 9.91
CA THR A 105 9.43 11.10 9.35
C THR A 105 9.30 10.38 8.01
N ASN A 106 8.06 10.28 7.49
CA ASN A 106 7.81 9.80 6.13
C ASN A 106 7.99 10.88 5.06
N TYR A 107 8.13 12.13 5.43
CA TYR A 107 8.24 13.26 4.52
C TYR A 107 9.53 14.05 4.76
N THR A 108 9.99 14.75 3.72
CA THR A 108 11.15 15.61 3.85
C THR A 108 10.79 16.88 4.63
N LEU A 109 11.48 17.10 5.74
CA LEU A 109 11.35 18.29 6.56
C LEU A 109 12.69 19.03 6.61
N ASN A 110 12.70 20.30 6.21
CA ASN A 110 13.87 21.14 6.36
C ASN A 110 13.73 22.03 7.60
N LYS A 111 14.43 21.66 8.68
CA LYS A 111 14.52 22.48 9.89
C LYS A 111 15.98 22.73 10.24
N PRO A 112 16.50 23.94 9.99
CA PRO A 112 17.90 24.26 10.22
C PRO A 112 18.34 24.00 11.66
N GLY A 113 19.51 23.38 11.81
CA GLY A 113 20.11 23.07 13.12
C GLY A 113 19.68 21.74 13.72
N PHE A 114 18.66 21.06 13.19
CA PHE A 114 18.20 19.76 13.66
C PHE A 114 18.63 18.62 12.73
N THR A 115 18.79 17.43 13.27
CA THR A 115 19.01 16.22 12.49
C THR A 115 17.66 15.64 12.10
N VAL A 116 17.19 15.99 10.90
CA VAL A 116 15.94 15.43 10.35
C VAL A 116 16.26 14.39 9.29
N LYS A 117 15.63 13.23 9.38
CA LYS A 117 15.82 12.08 8.51
C LYS A 117 14.46 11.54 8.06
N THR A 118 14.48 10.67 7.04
CA THR A 118 13.29 9.93 6.62
C THR A 118 13.43 8.43 6.88
N TRP A 119 12.30 7.74 7.06
CA TRP A 119 12.28 6.27 7.17
C TRP A 119 12.86 5.59 5.93
N THR A 120 12.71 6.20 4.74
CA THR A 120 13.35 5.71 3.51
C THR A 120 14.88 5.80 3.57
N GLU A 121 15.43 6.87 4.17
CA GLU A 121 16.88 6.99 4.37
C GLU A 121 17.38 5.96 5.38
N LEU A 122 16.65 5.74 6.49
CA LEU A 122 16.98 4.71 7.47
C LEU A 122 16.96 3.31 6.83
N TYR A 123 15.92 2.99 6.07
CA TYR A 123 15.82 1.73 5.33
C TYR A 123 17.07 1.49 4.46
N LYS A 124 17.45 2.49 3.66
CA LYS A 124 18.63 2.42 2.78
C LYS A 124 19.94 2.32 3.56
N HIS A 125 20.02 2.98 4.71
CA HIS A 125 21.17 2.91 5.59
C HIS A 125 21.31 1.51 6.16
N LEU A 126 20.28 0.98 6.80
CA LEU A 126 20.29 -0.36 7.38
C LEU A 126 20.56 -1.44 6.34
N GLN A 127 19.95 -1.35 5.14
CA GLN A 127 20.16 -2.31 4.04
C GLN A 127 21.63 -2.45 3.64
N LYS A 128 22.44 -1.40 3.78
CA LYS A 128 23.87 -1.41 3.46
C LYS A 128 24.75 -2.03 4.57
N HIS A 129 24.21 -2.15 5.79
CA HIS A 129 24.99 -2.54 6.97
C HIS A 129 24.52 -3.86 7.59
N ILE A 130 23.71 -4.65 6.86
CA ILE A 130 23.20 -5.94 7.35
C ILE A 130 24.37 -6.90 7.66
N PRO A 131 24.55 -7.30 8.92
CA PRO A 131 25.56 -8.27 9.26
C PRO A 131 25.11 -9.68 8.83
N ARG A 132 26.04 -10.48 8.33
CA ARG A 132 25.73 -11.80 7.73
C ARG A 132 25.02 -12.73 8.73
N GLU A 133 25.46 -12.74 9.97
CA GLU A 133 24.94 -13.58 11.04
C GLU A 133 23.54 -13.21 11.53
N GLU A 134 23.14 -11.94 11.36
CA GLU A 134 21.84 -11.43 11.78
C GLU A 134 20.93 -11.08 10.58
N ALA A 135 21.33 -11.44 9.37
CA ALA A 135 20.62 -11.06 8.16
C ALA A 135 19.13 -11.42 8.15
N PRO A 136 18.68 -12.59 8.64
CA PRO A 136 17.25 -12.90 8.70
C PRO A 136 16.44 -11.91 9.56
N LEU A 137 17.00 -11.51 10.71
CA LEU A 137 16.35 -10.57 11.62
C LEU A 137 16.24 -9.16 11.00
N TRP A 138 17.36 -8.66 10.44
CA TRP A 138 17.41 -7.35 9.82
C TRP A 138 16.51 -7.27 8.58
N ASN A 139 16.55 -8.29 7.70
CA ASN A 139 15.66 -8.36 6.54
C ASN A 139 14.19 -8.39 6.96
N GLY A 140 13.85 -9.12 8.01
CA GLY A 140 12.50 -9.10 8.59
C GLY A 140 12.07 -7.69 9.00
N TYR A 141 12.92 -6.98 9.76
CA TYR A 141 12.63 -5.60 10.13
C TYR A 141 12.51 -4.66 8.91
N LEU A 142 13.35 -4.83 7.89
CA LEU A 142 13.25 -4.06 6.66
C LEU A 142 11.92 -4.32 5.92
N VAL A 143 11.41 -5.55 5.92
CA VAL A 143 10.07 -5.86 5.40
C VAL A 143 9.01 -5.11 6.21
N TYR A 144 9.06 -5.18 7.54
CA TYR A 144 8.15 -4.43 8.42
C TYR A 144 8.17 -2.92 8.13
N LEU A 145 9.36 -2.33 8.14
CA LEU A 145 9.57 -0.90 7.92
C LEU A 145 9.03 -0.45 6.54
N LYS A 146 9.26 -1.27 5.51
CA LYS A 146 8.77 -1.00 4.17
C LYS A 146 7.23 -0.94 4.12
N GLN A 147 6.56 -1.86 4.82
CA GLN A 147 5.10 -1.91 4.89
C GLN A 147 4.52 -0.74 5.69
N VAL A 148 5.01 -0.53 6.92
CA VAL A 148 4.45 0.48 7.85
C VAL A 148 4.70 1.91 7.37
N CYS A 149 5.90 2.18 6.87
CA CYS A 149 6.28 3.51 6.38
C CYS A 149 5.99 3.73 4.89
N ASN A 150 5.41 2.74 4.20
CA ASN A 150 5.08 2.84 2.78
C ASN A 150 6.31 3.17 1.91
N ILE A 151 7.43 2.53 2.21
CA ILE A 151 8.68 2.82 1.53
C ILE A 151 8.66 2.18 0.14
N TYR A 152 8.62 3.02 -0.88
CA TYR A 152 8.76 2.60 -2.27
C TYR A 152 10.14 2.97 -2.81
N ILE A 153 10.89 1.97 -3.27
CA ILE A 153 12.17 2.16 -3.93
C ILE A 153 12.00 1.71 -5.38
N PRO A 154 12.00 2.65 -6.35
CA PRO A 154 11.86 2.30 -7.75
C PRO A 154 12.97 1.32 -8.18
N THR A 155 12.58 0.18 -8.73
CA THR A 155 13.51 -0.82 -9.27
C THR A 155 13.84 -0.60 -10.75
N LYS A 156 13.04 0.25 -11.42
CA LYS A 156 13.20 0.60 -12.83
C LYS A 156 13.04 2.10 -13.01
N PRO A 157 13.70 2.71 -14.01
CA PRO A 157 13.46 4.10 -14.37
C PRO A 157 12.00 4.32 -14.77
N MET A 158 11.40 5.38 -14.24
CA MET A 158 10.09 5.84 -14.67
C MET A 158 10.21 6.52 -16.03
N ASN A 159 9.21 6.33 -16.91
CA ASN A 159 9.14 7.02 -18.18
C ASN A 159 7.74 7.61 -18.43
N THR A 160 7.69 8.76 -19.06
CA THR A 160 6.44 9.47 -19.35
C THR A 160 5.56 8.76 -20.36
N LYS A 161 6.14 7.94 -21.26
CA LYS A 161 5.36 7.13 -22.21
C LYS A 161 4.53 6.06 -21.53
N GLY A 162 5.12 5.38 -20.51
CA GLY A 162 4.37 4.42 -19.70
C GLY A 162 3.23 5.06 -18.92
N MET A 163 3.48 6.26 -18.35
CA MET A 163 2.45 7.02 -17.65
C MET A 163 1.33 7.47 -18.59
N TYR A 164 1.68 7.90 -19.81
CA TYR A 164 0.70 8.28 -20.82
C TYR A 164 -0.15 7.07 -21.24
N SER A 165 0.47 5.92 -21.49
CA SER A 165 -0.26 4.68 -21.84
C SER A 165 -1.24 4.26 -20.75
N LEU A 166 -0.86 4.40 -19.48
CA LEU A 166 -1.73 4.12 -18.35
C LEU A 166 -2.91 5.11 -18.27
N TYR A 167 -2.66 6.38 -18.57
CA TYR A 167 -3.72 7.40 -18.69
C TYR A 167 -4.69 7.08 -19.82
N GLU A 168 -4.19 6.69 -21.01
CA GLU A 168 -5.02 6.30 -22.15
C GLU A 168 -5.86 5.06 -21.82
N PHE A 169 -5.27 4.05 -21.15
CA PHE A 169 -6.02 2.90 -20.63
C PHE A 169 -7.17 3.35 -19.72
N TYR A 170 -6.88 4.19 -18.74
CA TYR A 170 -7.89 4.72 -17.82
C TYR A 170 -9.03 5.46 -18.54
N ARG A 171 -8.69 6.27 -19.54
CA ARG A 171 -9.67 7.00 -20.36
C ARG A 171 -10.55 6.07 -21.19
N SER A 172 -9.98 5.01 -21.74
CA SER A 172 -10.72 4.07 -22.60
C SER A 172 -11.74 3.22 -21.85
N LEU A 173 -11.61 3.07 -20.53
CA LEU A 173 -12.58 2.32 -19.71
C LEU A 173 -14.02 2.88 -19.82
N ASP A 174 -14.19 4.17 -20.05
CA ASP A 174 -15.53 4.75 -20.27
C ASP A 174 -16.24 4.14 -21.49
N SER A 175 -15.50 3.89 -22.56
CA SER A 175 -16.02 3.21 -23.74
C SER A 175 -16.30 1.73 -23.47
N VAL A 176 -15.45 1.07 -22.71
CA VAL A 176 -15.62 -0.34 -22.31
C VAL A 176 -16.91 -0.54 -21.51
N PHE A 177 -17.22 0.39 -20.60
CA PHE A 177 -18.40 0.31 -19.74
C PHE A 177 -19.71 0.70 -20.42
N SER A 178 -19.66 1.45 -21.53
CA SER A 178 -20.85 1.93 -22.20
C SER A 178 -21.48 0.84 -23.09
N GLN A 179 -22.19 -0.11 -22.44
CA GLN A 179 -22.80 -1.26 -23.12
C GLN A 179 -24.28 -1.39 -22.78
N ASP A 180 -25.07 -1.74 -23.79
CA ASP A 180 -26.49 -2.09 -23.65
C ASP A 180 -26.80 -3.36 -24.45
N THR A 181 -26.92 -4.48 -23.77
CA THR A 181 -27.17 -5.81 -24.34
C THR A 181 -28.57 -6.30 -23.95
N SER A 182 -28.95 -7.47 -24.47
CA SER A 182 -30.20 -8.14 -24.01
C SER A 182 -30.12 -8.60 -22.54
N VAL A 183 -28.93 -8.71 -21.96
CA VAL A 183 -28.67 -9.33 -20.65
C VAL A 183 -28.39 -8.30 -19.57
N PHE A 184 -27.70 -7.22 -19.92
CA PHE A 184 -27.35 -6.14 -19.01
C PHE A 184 -27.24 -4.80 -19.74
N SER A 185 -27.32 -3.72 -18.97
CA SER A 185 -26.85 -2.38 -19.38
C SER A 185 -25.80 -1.90 -18.36
N SER A 186 -24.78 -1.23 -18.86
CA SER A 186 -23.72 -0.68 -18.05
C SER A 186 -23.30 0.71 -18.50
N ARG A 187 -22.72 1.47 -17.59
CA ARG A 187 -22.21 2.82 -17.83
C ARG A 187 -21.07 3.17 -16.86
N PRO A 188 -20.17 4.09 -17.21
CA PRO A 188 -19.22 4.65 -16.28
C PRO A 188 -19.94 5.24 -15.06
N TYR A 189 -19.29 5.15 -13.89
CA TYR A 189 -19.78 5.85 -12.72
C TYR A 189 -19.57 7.36 -12.88
N GLU A 190 -20.60 8.18 -12.65
CA GLU A 190 -20.59 9.62 -12.94
C GLU A 190 -19.54 10.42 -12.14
N LYS A 191 -19.14 9.90 -10.97
CA LYS A 191 -18.15 10.53 -10.10
C LYS A 191 -16.73 9.98 -10.23
N ASN A 192 -16.47 9.20 -11.32
CA ASN A 192 -15.12 8.74 -11.60
C ASN A 192 -14.25 9.94 -12.00
N ASP A 193 -13.45 10.43 -11.10
CA ASP A 193 -12.37 11.35 -11.40
C ASP A 193 -11.01 10.70 -11.09
N MET A 194 -9.93 11.36 -11.54
CA MET A 194 -8.58 10.84 -11.30
C MET A 194 -8.18 10.83 -9.81
N GLN A 195 -8.92 11.52 -8.95
CA GLN A 195 -8.66 11.55 -7.51
C GLN A 195 -9.21 10.32 -6.80
N GLU A 196 -10.14 9.60 -7.43
CA GLU A 196 -10.67 8.33 -6.92
C GLU A 196 -9.81 7.12 -7.31
N THR A 197 -8.78 7.31 -8.13
CA THR A 197 -7.78 6.26 -8.36
C THR A 197 -6.94 6.07 -7.10
N ASN A 198 -7.23 5.02 -6.37
CA ASN A 198 -6.51 4.65 -5.15
C ASN A 198 -5.10 4.13 -5.44
N PHE A 199 -4.20 5.01 -5.86
CA PHE A 199 -2.76 4.75 -5.79
C PHE A 199 -2.23 4.78 -4.36
N GLY A 200 -3.03 4.56 -3.42
CA GLY A 200 -2.60 4.60 -2.07
C GLY A 200 -3.74 4.19 -1.18
N GLY A 201 -4.03 2.93 -1.09
CA GLY A 201 -5.10 2.34 -0.34
C GLY A 201 -5.52 3.06 0.92
N ASN A 202 -6.76 2.98 1.17
CA ASN A 202 -7.37 3.56 2.35
C ASN A 202 -6.87 2.79 3.59
N ARG A 203 -5.90 3.34 4.34
CA ARG A 203 -5.35 2.77 5.59
C ARG A 203 -6.39 2.59 6.71
N LYS A 204 -7.68 2.80 6.46
CA LYS A 204 -8.72 2.63 7.49
C LYS A 204 -8.67 1.28 8.21
N HIS A 205 -7.96 0.29 7.67
CA HIS A 205 -7.83 -1.04 8.28
C HIS A 205 -6.40 -1.58 8.34
N GLY A 206 -5.37 -0.73 8.28
CA GLY A 206 -3.98 -1.17 8.43
C GLY A 206 -3.42 -2.04 7.31
N LYS A 207 -4.14 -2.19 6.20
CA LYS A 207 -3.67 -2.99 5.06
C LYS A 207 -2.77 -2.16 4.16
N PRO A 208 -1.63 -2.73 3.68
CA PRO A 208 -0.82 -2.10 2.67
C PRO A 208 -1.65 -1.90 1.41
N ASN A 209 -1.40 -0.79 0.73
CA ASN A 209 -2.09 -0.42 -0.49
C ASN A 209 -1.90 -1.48 -1.56
N SER A 210 -2.97 -2.13 -1.93
CA SER A 210 -3.04 -2.76 -3.23
C SER A 210 -2.91 -1.65 -4.27
N GLY A 211 -1.86 -1.66 -5.08
CA GLY A 211 -1.67 -0.68 -6.14
C GLY A 211 -2.72 -0.89 -7.23
N LEU A 212 -3.93 -0.37 -7.02
CA LEU A 212 -5.04 -0.46 -7.97
C LEU A 212 -5.16 0.84 -8.75
N MET A 213 -5.31 0.76 -10.07
CA MET A 213 -5.70 1.88 -10.92
C MET A 213 -6.81 1.47 -11.87
N GLY A 214 -7.98 2.06 -11.72
CA GLY A 214 -9.13 1.73 -12.55
C GLY A 214 -10.29 2.66 -12.30
N LYS A 215 -11.43 2.28 -12.81
CA LYS A 215 -12.69 3.03 -12.69
C LYS A 215 -13.81 2.15 -12.18
N TYR A 216 -14.74 2.80 -11.52
CA TYR A 216 -16.03 2.19 -11.18
C TYR A 216 -17.00 2.27 -12.35
N PHE A 217 -17.82 1.25 -12.46
CA PHE A 217 -18.95 1.22 -13.40
C PHE A 217 -20.24 0.86 -12.69
N GLN A 218 -21.33 1.37 -13.18
CA GLN A 218 -22.67 0.95 -12.80
C GLN A 218 -23.15 -0.14 -13.76
N ILE A 219 -23.85 -1.14 -13.22
CA ILE A 219 -24.46 -2.21 -14.00
C ILE A 219 -25.86 -2.51 -13.51
N ASP A 220 -26.76 -2.72 -14.46
CA ASP A 220 -28.14 -3.18 -14.27
C ASP A 220 -28.32 -4.48 -15.05
N PHE A 221 -28.42 -5.60 -14.39
CA PHE A 221 -28.75 -6.88 -15.04
C PHE A 221 -30.24 -6.95 -15.39
N LYS A 222 -30.54 -7.40 -16.61
CA LYS A 222 -31.91 -7.53 -17.13
C LYS A 222 -32.47 -8.90 -16.74
N GLY A 223 -33.67 -8.93 -16.16
CA GLY A 223 -34.32 -10.16 -15.75
C GLY A 223 -35.00 -10.07 -14.39
N LYS A 224 -35.95 -10.95 -14.15
CA LYS A 224 -36.69 -11.01 -12.87
C LYS A 224 -35.76 -11.52 -11.76
N GLY A 225 -35.64 -10.77 -10.67
CA GLY A 225 -34.82 -11.16 -9.52
C GLY A 225 -33.32 -10.89 -9.68
N MET A 226 -32.88 -10.32 -10.80
CA MET A 226 -31.49 -9.97 -11.04
C MET A 226 -31.07 -8.73 -10.23
N PRO A 227 -29.79 -8.59 -9.86
CA PRO A 227 -29.27 -7.38 -9.24
C PRO A 227 -29.46 -6.18 -10.18
N LYS A 228 -29.98 -5.09 -9.60
CA LYS A 228 -30.12 -3.81 -10.30
C LYS A 228 -29.29 -2.76 -9.59
N THR A 229 -28.84 -1.76 -10.34
CA THR A 229 -28.07 -0.63 -9.81
C THR A 229 -26.90 -1.09 -8.94
N SER A 230 -26.15 -2.03 -9.46
CA SER A 230 -24.94 -2.55 -8.85
C SER A 230 -23.73 -1.83 -9.39
N TRP A 231 -22.65 -1.89 -8.62
CA TRP A 231 -21.38 -1.27 -8.95
C TRP A 231 -20.30 -2.33 -9.06
N GLY A 232 -19.40 -2.16 -9.99
CA GLY A 232 -18.18 -2.93 -10.06
C GLY A 232 -17.00 -1.99 -10.32
N TRP A 233 -15.82 -2.54 -10.25
CA TRP A 233 -14.58 -1.86 -10.56
C TRP A 233 -13.84 -2.65 -11.65
N MET A 234 -13.18 -1.95 -12.58
CA MET A 234 -12.27 -2.56 -13.56
C MET A 234 -11.02 -1.70 -13.66
N GLY A 235 -9.88 -2.35 -13.70
CA GLY A 235 -8.61 -1.64 -13.80
C GLY A 235 -7.41 -2.57 -13.78
N VAL A 236 -6.27 -2.01 -13.40
CA VAL A 236 -4.98 -2.70 -13.30
C VAL A 236 -4.59 -2.87 -11.84
N TYR A 237 -4.17 -4.06 -11.48
CA TYR A 237 -3.68 -4.43 -10.18
C TYR A 237 -2.16 -4.61 -10.22
N PHE A 238 -1.43 -3.86 -9.41
CA PHE A 238 0.04 -3.74 -9.46
C PHE A 238 0.78 -4.48 -8.35
N HIS A 239 0.12 -5.26 -7.52
CA HIS A 239 0.76 -5.90 -6.37
C HIS A 239 1.65 -7.10 -6.74
N LYS A 240 1.47 -7.67 -7.91
CA LYS A 240 2.27 -8.77 -8.45
C LYS A 240 3.40 -8.23 -9.32
N GLU A 241 4.37 -9.09 -9.63
CA GLU A 241 5.49 -8.73 -10.51
C GLU A 241 5.06 -8.24 -11.90
N LYS A 242 3.90 -8.74 -12.39
CA LYS A 242 3.26 -8.26 -13.61
C LYS A 242 1.95 -7.59 -13.25
N PRO A 243 1.66 -6.40 -13.81
CA PRO A 243 0.35 -5.79 -13.71
C PRO A 243 -0.72 -6.73 -14.30
N GLU A 244 -1.84 -6.87 -13.61
CA GLU A 244 -2.98 -7.68 -14.06
C GLU A 244 -4.20 -6.79 -14.28
N ILE A 245 -4.89 -6.97 -15.39
CA ILE A 245 -6.18 -6.32 -15.63
C ILE A 245 -7.25 -7.19 -14.98
N CYS A 246 -8.13 -6.60 -14.18
CA CYS A 246 -9.18 -7.34 -13.49
C CYS A 246 -10.48 -6.56 -13.34
N ILE A 247 -11.56 -7.30 -13.10
CA ILE A 247 -12.88 -6.78 -12.71
C ILE A 247 -13.19 -7.27 -11.31
N GLY A 248 -13.68 -6.38 -10.44
CA GLY A 248 -13.98 -6.69 -9.05
C GLY A 248 -15.38 -6.25 -8.61
N PHE A 249 -16.01 -7.05 -7.72
CA PHE A 249 -17.24 -6.73 -7.01
C PHE A 249 -17.02 -6.88 -5.51
N SER A 250 -17.06 -5.77 -4.78
CA SER A 250 -16.80 -5.74 -3.34
C SER A 250 -18.04 -6.06 -2.51
N ASN A 251 -17.83 -6.55 -1.28
CA ASN A 251 -18.85 -6.73 -0.27
C ASN A 251 -19.18 -5.45 0.51
N GLU A 252 -18.51 -4.36 0.24
CA GLU A 252 -18.78 -3.07 0.89
C GLU A 252 -20.09 -2.46 0.41
N ASP A 253 -20.78 -1.75 1.30
CA ASP A 253 -22.04 -1.07 0.96
C ASP A 253 -21.81 -0.03 -0.14
N GLY A 254 -22.63 -0.11 -1.19
CA GLY A 254 -22.55 0.77 -2.35
C GLY A 254 -21.57 0.34 -3.45
N TRP A 255 -20.76 -0.70 -3.26
CA TRP A 255 -19.66 -1.09 -4.13
C TRP A 255 -19.82 -2.45 -4.83
N GLY A 256 -21.00 -2.87 -5.15
CA GLY A 256 -21.23 -4.16 -5.81
C GLY A 256 -21.82 -5.21 -4.90
N LEU A 257 -22.15 -4.84 -3.67
CA LEU A 257 -22.76 -5.73 -2.70
C LEU A 257 -23.95 -6.56 -3.24
N PRO A 258 -24.86 -6.02 -4.08
CA PRO A 258 -25.95 -6.83 -4.65
C PRO A 258 -25.47 -7.95 -5.55
N VAL A 259 -24.44 -7.72 -6.38
CA VAL A 259 -23.80 -8.75 -7.22
C VAL A 259 -23.00 -9.70 -6.35
N TYR A 260 -22.16 -9.20 -5.46
CA TYR A 260 -21.34 -9.98 -4.56
C TYR A 260 -22.19 -10.99 -3.73
N LYS A 261 -23.26 -10.53 -3.08
CA LYS A 261 -24.12 -11.39 -2.26
C LYS A 261 -24.77 -12.53 -3.04
N LYS A 262 -25.14 -12.27 -4.29
CA LYS A 262 -25.75 -13.30 -5.15
C LYS A 262 -24.71 -14.23 -5.77
N LEU A 263 -23.53 -13.71 -6.10
CA LEU A 263 -22.48 -14.46 -6.78
C LEU A 263 -21.68 -15.35 -5.82
N LYS A 264 -21.43 -14.90 -4.60
CA LYS A 264 -20.62 -15.64 -3.61
C LYS A 264 -21.10 -17.09 -3.37
N PRO A 265 -22.40 -17.38 -3.16
CA PRO A 265 -22.88 -18.76 -2.94
C PRO A 265 -22.70 -19.67 -4.14
N VAL A 266 -22.61 -19.11 -5.35
CA VAL A 266 -22.56 -19.85 -6.62
C VAL A 266 -21.22 -19.66 -7.35
N LEU A 267 -20.22 -19.07 -6.70
CA LEU A 267 -18.94 -18.72 -7.30
C LEU A 267 -18.28 -19.90 -8.02
N ASN A 268 -18.29 -21.08 -7.41
CA ASN A 268 -17.73 -22.31 -7.98
C ASN A 268 -18.50 -22.84 -9.21
N HIS A 269 -19.66 -22.27 -9.52
CA HIS A 269 -20.50 -22.63 -10.67
C HIS A 269 -20.38 -21.57 -11.78
N VAL A 270 -19.69 -20.46 -11.53
CA VAL A 270 -19.40 -19.48 -12.57
C VAL A 270 -18.43 -20.10 -13.55
N CYS A 271 -18.89 -20.31 -14.78
CA CYS A 271 -18.07 -20.92 -15.81
C CYS A 271 -16.81 -20.07 -16.05
N LYS A 272 -15.67 -20.75 -16.22
CA LYS A 272 -14.46 -20.14 -16.75
C LYS A 272 -14.76 -19.53 -18.13
N GLY A 273 -14.32 -18.30 -18.35
CA GLY A 273 -14.40 -17.62 -19.61
C GLY A 273 -13.23 -17.98 -20.53
N ILE A 274 -13.31 -17.55 -21.79
CA ILE A 274 -12.17 -17.61 -22.70
C ILE A 274 -11.18 -16.49 -22.36
N ARG A 275 -11.69 -15.36 -21.85
CA ARG A 275 -10.92 -14.13 -21.60
C ARG A 275 -10.60 -13.88 -20.13
N TYR A 276 -11.01 -14.74 -19.23
CA TYR A 276 -10.68 -14.62 -17.82
C TYR A 276 -10.44 -15.99 -17.19
N GLU A 277 -9.67 -16.00 -16.10
CA GLU A 277 -9.40 -17.18 -15.30
C GLU A 277 -10.57 -17.48 -14.35
N ASP A 278 -10.51 -18.62 -13.62
CA ASP A 278 -11.54 -18.97 -12.66
C ASP A 278 -11.68 -17.84 -11.62
N PRO A 279 -12.91 -17.32 -11.41
CA PRO A 279 -13.11 -16.24 -10.46
C PRO A 279 -12.84 -16.72 -9.03
N TYR A 280 -12.32 -15.81 -8.21
CA TYR A 280 -11.97 -16.10 -6.82
C TYR A 280 -12.41 -14.99 -5.88
N GLU A 281 -12.48 -15.30 -4.58
CA GLU A 281 -12.75 -14.32 -3.54
C GLU A 281 -11.48 -14.03 -2.77
N GLU A 282 -11.11 -12.77 -2.72
CA GLU A 282 -9.98 -12.27 -1.93
C GLU A 282 -10.33 -10.89 -1.35
N GLU A 283 -9.95 -10.68 -0.09
CA GLU A 283 -10.12 -9.39 0.63
C GLU A 283 -11.54 -8.81 0.62
N GLY A 284 -12.56 -9.68 0.57
CA GLY A 284 -13.96 -9.26 0.57
C GLY A 284 -14.47 -8.77 -0.78
N ALA A 285 -13.77 -9.08 -1.86
CA ALA A 285 -14.21 -8.87 -3.22
C ALA A 285 -14.12 -10.15 -4.05
N ILE A 286 -14.98 -10.27 -5.06
CA ILE A 286 -14.89 -11.33 -6.08
C ILE A 286 -14.18 -10.73 -7.29
N TRP A 287 -13.14 -11.42 -7.75
CA TRP A 287 -12.25 -10.97 -8.82
C TRP A 287 -12.35 -11.87 -10.05
N PHE A 288 -12.20 -11.24 -11.21
CA PHE A 288 -12.11 -11.86 -12.53
C PHE A 288 -10.86 -11.32 -13.21
N ASP A 289 -9.80 -12.12 -13.29
CA ASP A 289 -8.52 -11.71 -13.85
C ASP A 289 -8.50 -11.97 -15.37
N PHE A 290 -8.02 -10.99 -16.12
CA PHE A 290 -7.96 -11.04 -17.57
C PHE A 290 -6.86 -12.00 -18.04
N ALA A 291 -7.26 -13.08 -18.72
CA ALA A 291 -6.36 -14.14 -19.15
C ALA A 291 -5.48 -13.80 -20.37
N SER A 292 -5.81 -12.75 -21.11
CA SER A 292 -5.16 -12.43 -22.38
C SER A 292 -4.22 -11.21 -22.31
N THR A 293 -3.56 -10.97 -21.17
CA THR A 293 -2.65 -9.82 -20.99
C THR A 293 -1.52 -9.83 -22.01
N ASP A 294 -0.92 -10.99 -22.31
CA ASP A 294 0.15 -11.08 -23.33
C ASP A 294 -0.34 -10.76 -24.77
N GLU A 295 -1.60 -11.04 -25.08
CA GLU A 295 -2.23 -10.66 -26.36
C GLU A 295 -2.46 -9.16 -26.40
N PHE A 296 -3.00 -8.60 -25.33
CA PHE A 296 -3.24 -7.16 -25.16
C PHE A 296 -1.94 -6.35 -25.34
N ASP A 297 -0.85 -6.76 -24.72
CA ASP A 297 0.45 -6.08 -24.78
C ASP A 297 1.08 -6.12 -26.17
N LYS A 298 0.77 -7.14 -26.99
CA LYS A 298 1.27 -7.27 -28.37
C LYS A 298 0.47 -6.46 -29.37
N MET A 299 -0.73 -6.02 -29.01
CA MET A 299 -1.58 -5.22 -29.90
C MET A 299 -0.99 -3.82 -30.11
N LYS A 300 -0.84 -3.45 -31.37
CA LYS A 300 -0.28 -2.13 -31.76
C LYS A 300 -1.35 -1.06 -32.02
N LYS A 301 -2.62 -1.48 -32.11
CA LYS A 301 -3.75 -0.59 -32.42
C LYS A 301 -4.61 -0.44 -31.20
N PRO A 302 -4.75 0.79 -30.64
CA PRO A 302 -5.57 1.04 -29.44
C PRO A 302 -7.02 0.57 -29.58
N GLU A 303 -7.59 0.66 -30.79
CA GLU A 303 -8.97 0.25 -31.05
C GLU A 303 -9.16 -1.25 -30.76
N LEU A 304 -8.20 -2.08 -31.20
CA LEU A 304 -8.25 -3.53 -30.94
C LEU A 304 -8.08 -3.87 -29.48
N GLN A 305 -7.28 -3.07 -28.72
CA GLN A 305 -7.15 -3.21 -27.28
C GLN A 305 -8.48 -2.89 -26.57
N ILE A 306 -9.17 -1.83 -27.00
CA ILE A 306 -10.48 -1.46 -26.46
C ILE A 306 -11.52 -2.53 -26.79
N GLU A 307 -11.54 -3.07 -28.00
CA GLU A 307 -12.44 -4.17 -28.41
C GLU A 307 -12.19 -5.42 -27.56
N LEU A 308 -10.93 -5.76 -27.27
CA LEU A 308 -10.57 -6.90 -26.44
C LEU A 308 -11.02 -6.71 -24.99
N LEU A 309 -10.81 -5.53 -24.41
CA LEU A 309 -11.29 -5.18 -23.06
C LEU A 309 -12.82 -5.18 -22.98
N SER A 310 -13.50 -4.65 -24.00
CA SER A 310 -14.97 -4.66 -24.10
C SER A 310 -15.52 -6.08 -24.17
N SER A 311 -14.84 -6.95 -24.91
CA SER A 311 -15.19 -8.37 -25.00
C SER A 311 -14.97 -9.11 -23.67
N PHE A 312 -13.89 -8.83 -22.97
CA PHE A 312 -13.64 -9.35 -21.61
C PHE A 312 -14.73 -8.90 -20.64
N PHE A 313 -15.03 -7.62 -20.62
CA PHE A 313 -16.08 -7.05 -19.77
C PHE A 313 -17.43 -7.72 -20.06
N SER A 314 -17.83 -7.79 -21.32
CA SER A 314 -19.11 -8.41 -21.74
C SER A 314 -19.18 -9.86 -21.33
N GLU A 315 -18.12 -10.64 -21.54
CA GLU A 315 -18.08 -12.07 -21.22
C GLU A 315 -18.25 -12.30 -19.71
N VAL A 316 -17.59 -11.52 -18.86
CA VAL A 316 -17.76 -11.56 -17.40
C VAL A 316 -19.21 -11.27 -17.04
N MET A 317 -19.80 -10.19 -17.53
CA MET A 317 -21.17 -9.80 -17.19
C MET A 317 -22.22 -10.82 -17.68
N GLU A 318 -22.06 -11.37 -18.87
CA GLU A 318 -22.95 -12.41 -19.40
C GLU A 318 -22.88 -13.70 -18.59
N ASN A 319 -21.67 -14.13 -18.19
CA ASN A 319 -21.50 -15.34 -17.40
C ASN A 319 -22.02 -15.17 -15.98
N ILE A 320 -21.85 -13.99 -15.37
CA ILE A 320 -22.51 -13.65 -14.11
C ILE A 320 -24.04 -13.78 -14.26
N ALA A 321 -24.61 -13.16 -15.30
CA ALA A 321 -26.04 -13.20 -15.55
C ALA A 321 -26.56 -14.63 -15.73
N LYS A 322 -25.88 -15.46 -16.50
CA LYS A 322 -26.24 -16.89 -16.69
C LYS A 322 -26.22 -17.64 -15.36
N CYS A 323 -25.16 -17.46 -14.57
CA CYS A 323 -25.01 -18.12 -13.29
C CYS A 323 -26.09 -17.71 -12.27
N LEU A 324 -26.53 -16.46 -12.31
CA LEU A 324 -27.56 -15.94 -11.41
C LEU A 324 -29.01 -16.28 -11.84
N THR A 325 -29.20 -16.83 -13.03
CA THR A 325 -30.51 -17.25 -13.54
C THR A 325 -30.75 -18.78 -13.43
N CYS A 326 -29.70 -19.54 -13.17
CA CYS A 326 -29.76 -20.98 -12.87
C CYS A 326 -30.09 -21.21 -11.40
#